data_690f93b4b250816900c9a70ba6171fdd
#
_entry.id   690f93b4b250816900c9a70ba6171fdd
#
_cell.length_a   1.000
_cell.length_b   1.000
_cell.length_c   1.000
_cell.angle_alpha   90.00
_cell.angle_beta   90.00
_cell.angle_gamma   90.00
#
_symmetry.space_group_name_H-M   'P 1'
#
loop_
_entity.id
_entity.type
_entity.pdbx_description
1 polymer ?
#
loop_
_entity_poly.entity_id
_entity_poly.type
_entity_poly.pdbx_seq_one_letter_code
_entity_poly.pdbx_strand_id
1 'polypeptide(L)'
;DAVLVLGDTNSCIAALMAKRMRIPVYHMEAGNRCFDENVPEETNRRMVDHVADFNLVYTEHARRNLLAEGLHPRRILLTGSPMREVLDYYRPRIDASDVLERLGLSAGEYFLVSAHREENVDSPARLQMLLDCLVAVKDRWSLPILVSTHPRTRKRLEALPDWTAPDGIVFHEPFGFHDYNRLQLGAACVLSDSGTIAEESTILGFPAITLRDSTERPEALDTGGTIMTGLDARDVVEAVTAVMERRGDQPRPNLALIPDDYRITNTSERAVRFIMSTARRDHVWSGIRDQSGALGSRCDAGTEGAAGCTS
;
A
#
# COMPACT_ATOMS: atom_id res chain seq x y z
N ASP A 1 -21.41 15.40 -3.83
CA ASP A 1 -20.64 16.65 -4.00
C ASP A 1 -19.22 16.40 -4.51
N ALA A 2 -18.59 15.26 -4.17
CA ALA A 2 -17.26 14.88 -4.59
C ALA A 2 -17.10 13.34 -4.57
N VAL A 3 -16.15 12.82 -5.33
CA VAL A 3 -15.74 11.42 -5.31
C VAL A 3 -14.29 11.34 -4.84
N LEU A 4 -14.04 10.52 -3.83
CA LEU A 4 -12.71 10.17 -3.38
C LEU A 4 -12.41 8.73 -3.80
N VAL A 5 -11.32 8.55 -4.55
CA VAL A 5 -10.82 7.25 -4.98
C VAL A 5 -9.52 6.98 -4.23
N LEU A 6 -9.37 5.76 -3.73
CA LEU A 6 -8.14 5.29 -3.09
C LEU A 6 -7.48 4.21 -3.94
N GLY A 7 -6.25 4.45 -4.33
CA GLY A 7 -5.42 3.48 -5.04
C GLY A 7 -5.87 3.21 -6.47
N ASP A 8 -5.49 2.06 -6.97
CA ASP A 8 -5.41 1.73 -8.39
C ASP A 8 -6.13 0.43 -8.78
N THR A 9 -6.96 -0.12 -7.88
CA THR A 9 -7.80 -1.28 -8.21
C THR A 9 -8.85 -0.93 -9.27
N ASN A 10 -9.48 -1.93 -9.89
CA ASN A 10 -10.47 -1.70 -10.95
C ASN A 10 -11.62 -0.77 -10.55
N SER A 11 -11.87 -0.56 -9.25
CA SER A 11 -12.86 0.41 -8.76
C SER A 11 -12.51 1.86 -9.14
N CYS A 12 -11.24 2.17 -9.39
CA CYS A 12 -10.79 3.50 -9.79
C CYS A 12 -11.38 3.94 -11.15
N ILE A 13 -11.81 3.00 -11.98
CA ILE A 13 -12.46 3.27 -13.28
C ILE A 13 -13.75 4.12 -13.10
N ALA A 14 -14.41 4.01 -11.94
CA ALA A 14 -15.55 4.85 -11.61
C ALA A 14 -15.22 6.36 -11.63
N ALA A 15 -13.97 6.74 -11.42
CA ALA A 15 -13.50 8.12 -11.51
C ALA A 15 -13.79 8.75 -12.87
N LEU A 16 -13.66 7.99 -13.96
CA LEU A 16 -13.95 8.47 -15.31
C LEU A 16 -15.42 8.88 -15.46
N MET A 17 -16.33 8.09 -14.90
CA MET A 17 -17.77 8.41 -14.96
C MET A 17 -18.11 9.61 -14.09
N ALA A 18 -17.56 9.70 -12.88
CA ALA A 18 -17.71 10.86 -12.01
C ALA A 18 -17.24 12.14 -12.71
N LYS A 19 -16.08 12.08 -13.37
CA LYS A 19 -15.55 13.20 -14.15
C LYS A 19 -16.47 13.63 -15.27
N ARG A 20 -17.02 12.68 -16.02
CA ARG A 20 -18.01 12.98 -17.09
C ARG A 20 -19.29 13.61 -16.56
N MET A 21 -19.69 13.27 -15.35
CA MET A 21 -20.82 13.86 -14.63
C MET A 21 -20.50 15.22 -13.99
N ARG A 22 -19.28 15.73 -14.20
CA ARG A 22 -18.77 16.98 -13.58
C ARG A 22 -18.78 16.94 -12.05
N ILE A 23 -18.58 15.77 -11.46
CA ILE A 23 -18.39 15.58 -10.04
C ILE A 23 -16.89 15.64 -9.79
N PRO A 24 -16.37 16.50 -8.89
CA PRO A 24 -14.95 16.58 -8.59
C PRO A 24 -14.41 15.26 -8.09
N VAL A 25 -13.29 14.82 -8.67
CA VAL A 25 -12.61 13.57 -8.35
C VAL A 25 -11.31 13.87 -7.63
N TYR A 26 -11.14 13.24 -6.48
CA TYR A 26 -9.92 13.23 -5.66
C TYR A 26 -9.32 11.84 -5.69
N HIS A 27 -8.05 11.74 -6.00
CA HIS A 27 -7.34 10.47 -6.01
C HIS A 27 -6.29 10.43 -4.89
N MET A 28 -6.48 9.56 -3.89
CA MET A 28 -5.49 9.24 -2.87
C MET A 28 -4.56 8.14 -3.37
N GLU A 29 -3.32 8.12 -2.88
CA GLU A 29 -2.25 7.25 -3.36
C GLU A 29 -1.82 7.60 -4.81
N ALA A 30 -2.07 8.82 -5.22
CA ALA A 30 -1.76 9.30 -6.56
C ALA A 30 -0.25 9.39 -6.81
N GLY A 31 0.17 9.23 -8.06
CA GLY A 31 1.54 9.46 -8.48
C GLY A 31 2.52 8.33 -8.22
N ASN A 32 2.10 7.23 -7.63
CA ASN A 32 2.93 6.05 -7.50
C ASN A 32 3.24 5.46 -8.87
N ARG A 33 4.50 5.05 -9.12
CA ARG A 33 4.96 4.43 -10.37
C ARG A 33 5.94 3.32 -10.06
N CYS A 34 5.69 2.14 -10.61
CA CYS A 34 6.68 1.05 -10.62
C CYS A 34 7.43 0.95 -11.95
N PHE A 35 6.97 1.66 -12.99
CA PHE A 35 7.54 1.64 -14.35
C PHE A 35 7.65 0.23 -14.93
N ASP A 36 6.73 -0.67 -14.54
CA ASP A 36 6.65 -2.04 -14.99
C ASP A 36 5.26 -2.29 -15.58
N GLU A 37 5.19 -2.48 -16.89
CA GLU A 37 3.92 -2.71 -17.61
C GLU A 37 3.35 -4.11 -17.41
N ASN A 38 4.08 -5.02 -16.77
CA ASN A 38 3.54 -6.31 -16.35
C ASN A 38 2.62 -6.20 -15.12
N VAL A 39 2.63 -5.04 -14.45
CA VAL A 39 1.76 -4.75 -13.31
C VAL A 39 0.47 -4.07 -13.80
N PRO A 40 -0.69 -4.76 -13.78
CA PRO A 40 -1.95 -4.20 -14.31
C PRO A 40 -2.37 -2.89 -13.67
N GLU A 41 -2.05 -2.73 -12.39
CA GLU A 41 -2.34 -1.53 -11.61
C GLU A 41 -1.59 -0.29 -12.13
N GLU A 42 -0.45 -0.46 -12.82
CA GLU A 42 0.29 0.67 -13.40
C GLU A 42 -0.54 1.44 -14.42
N THR A 43 -1.31 0.73 -15.26
CA THR A 43 -2.25 1.34 -16.21
C THR A 43 -3.37 2.09 -15.49
N ASN A 44 -3.97 1.47 -14.47
CA ASN A 44 -5.07 2.06 -13.72
C ASN A 44 -4.64 3.35 -13.00
N ARG A 45 -3.48 3.33 -12.33
CA ARG A 45 -3.00 4.50 -11.57
C ARG A 45 -2.67 5.67 -12.48
N ARG A 46 -2.03 5.42 -13.63
CA ARG A 46 -1.77 6.47 -14.63
C ARG A 46 -3.06 7.07 -15.15
N MET A 47 -4.04 6.22 -15.48
CA MET A 47 -5.34 6.70 -15.97
C MET A 47 -6.04 7.56 -14.92
N VAL A 48 -6.17 7.09 -13.67
CA VAL A 48 -6.92 7.81 -12.65
C VAL A 48 -6.22 9.11 -12.22
N ASP A 49 -4.89 9.15 -12.18
CA ASP A 49 -4.12 10.37 -11.91
C ASP A 49 -4.42 11.49 -12.91
N HIS A 50 -4.54 11.15 -14.20
CA HIS A 50 -4.82 12.13 -15.25
C HIS A 50 -6.30 12.49 -15.35
N VAL A 51 -7.20 11.62 -14.90
CA VAL A 51 -8.65 11.88 -14.87
C VAL A 51 -9.06 12.72 -13.67
N ALA A 52 -8.41 12.52 -12.52
CA ALA A 52 -8.74 13.20 -11.28
C ALA A 52 -8.57 14.73 -11.36
N ASP A 53 -9.41 15.47 -10.65
CA ASP A 53 -9.28 16.92 -10.50
C ASP A 53 -8.14 17.27 -9.56
N PHE A 54 -7.97 16.44 -8.52
CA PHE A 54 -6.94 16.63 -7.49
C PHE A 54 -6.30 15.30 -7.12
N ASN A 55 -4.98 15.31 -7.06
CA ASN A 55 -4.13 14.17 -6.70
C ASN A 55 -3.54 14.38 -5.31
N LEU A 56 -3.88 13.50 -4.38
CA LEU A 56 -3.40 13.48 -3.01
C LEU A 56 -2.27 12.44 -2.95
N VAL A 57 -1.05 12.95 -3.06
CA VAL A 57 0.15 12.10 -3.10
C VAL A 57 0.66 11.82 -1.69
N TYR A 58 1.19 10.62 -1.48
CA TYR A 58 1.71 10.22 -0.18
C TYR A 58 3.14 10.70 0.03
N THR A 59 3.92 10.80 -1.05
CA THR A 59 5.34 11.10 -0.98
C THR A 59 5.78 12.14 -1.99
N GLU A 60 6.94 12.71 -1.75
CA GLU A 60 7.57 13.62 -2.69
C GLU A 60 7.99 12.92 -4.00
N HIS A 61 8.30 11.61 -3.96
CA HIS A 61 8.52 10.80 -5.17
C HIS A 61 7.28 10.78 -6.06
N ALA A 62 6.13 10.47 -5.48
CA ALA A 62 4.86 10.47 -6.19
C ALA A 62 4.52 11.85 -6.77
N ARG A 63 4.78 12.94 -6.02
CA ARG A 63 4.62 14.30 -6.53
C ARG A 63 5.49 14.56 -7.75
N ARG A 64 6.77 14.18 -7.71
CA ARG A 64 7.71 14.38 -8.82
C ARG A 64 7.28 13.63 -10.07
N ASN A 65 6.76 12.40 -9.93
CA ASN A 65 6.23 11.64 -11.05
C ASN A 65 5.11 12.41 -11.76
N LEU A 66 4.11 12.90 -11.01
CA LEU A 66 3.00 13.66 -11.58
C LEU A 66 3.44 14.96 -12.24
N LEU A 67 4.38 15.68 -11.64
CA LEU A 67 4.95 16.90 -12.23
C LEU A 67 5.70 16.59 -13.53
N ALA A 68 6.46 15.51 -13.58
CA ALA A 68 7.16 15.06 -14.77
C ALA A 68 6.19 14.64 -15.89
N GLU A 69 5.03 14.12 -15.55
CA GLU A 69 3.95 13.79 -16.49
C GLU A 69 3.12 15.02 -16.92
N GLY A 70 3.48 16.21 -16.46
CA GLY A 70 2.87 17.49 -16.89
C GLY A 70 1.63 17.89 -16.09
N LEU A 71 1.31 17.23 -14.97
CA LEU A 71 0.21 17.68 -14.15
C LEU A 71 0.57 18.99 -13.42
N HIS A 72 -0.39 19.91 -13.37
CA HIS A 72 -0.16 21.21 -12.78
C HIS A 72 -0.03 21.11 -11.24
N PRO A 73 0.98 21.73 -10.60
CA PRO A 73 1.26 21.59 -9.17
C PRO A 73 0.08 22.01 -8.27
N ARG A 74 -0.77 22.91 -8.73
CA ARG A 74 -2.01 23.33 -8.08
C ARG A 74 -3.00 22.19 -7.83
N ARG A 75 -2.90 21.07 -8.58
CA ARG A 75 -3.77 19.91 -8.47
C ARG A 75 -3.16 18.76 -7.66
N ILE A 76 -1.97 18.99 -7.10
CA ILE A 76 -1.21 17.97 -6.39
C ILE A 76 -1.01 18.42 -4.94
N LEU A 77 -1.53 17.64 -4.00
CA LEU A 77 -1.38 17.88 -2.56
C LEU A 77 -0.56 16.75 -1.92
N LEU A 78 0.52 17.08 -1.23
CA LEU A 78 1.26 16.12 -0.41
C LEU A 78 0.52 15.94 0.93
N THR A 79 -0.07 14.77 1.10
CA THR A 79 -0.81 14.41 2.33
C THR A 79 0.03 13.62 3.31
N GLY A 80 1.01 12.88 2.84
CA GLY A 80 1.63 11.78 3.56
C GLY A 80 0.82 10.48 3.40
N SER A 81 1.41 9.36 3.82
CA SER A 81 0.71 8.08 3.86
C SER A 81 -0.26 8.01 5.05
N PRO A 82 -1.48 7.47 4.86
CA PRO A 82 -2.40 7.23 5.97
C PRO A 82 -1.95 6.07 6.88
N MET A 83 -0.97 5.27 6.46
CA MET A 83 -0.53 4.08 7.18
C MET A 83 -0.12 4.41 8.62
N ARG A 84 0.57 5.54 8.84
CA ARG A 84 0.97 5.98 10.17
C ARG A 84 -0.23 6.19 11.09
N GLU A 85 -1.27 6.89 10.63
CA GLU A 85 -2.48 7.12 11.42
C GLU A 85 -3.21 5.80 11.73
N VAL A 86 -3.28 4.90 10.75
CA VAL A 86 -3.94 3.60 10.91
C VAL A 86 -3.21 2.75 11.95
N LEU A 87 -1.88 2.66 11.84
CA LEU A 87 -1.07 1.88 12.77
C LEU A 87 -1.10 2.45 14.19
N ASP A 88 -0.99 3.76 14.34
CA ASP A 88 -1.07 4.43 15.64
C ASP A 88 -2.47 4.26 16.29
N TYR A 89 -3.55 4.36 15.51
CA TYR A 89 -4.91 4.16 15.99
C TYR A 89 -5.16 2.73 16.47
N TYR A 90 -4.67 1.74 15.74
CA TYR A 90 -4.87 0.33 16.09
C TYR A 90 -3.78 -0.24 17.00
N ARG A 91 -2.73 0.53 17.34
CA ARG A 91 -1.61 0.08 18.14
C ARG A 91 -2.01 -0.63 19.44
N PRO A 92 -2.96 -0.13 20.26
CA PRO A 92 -3.38 -0.83 21.48
C PRO A 92 -3.99 -2.20 21.21
N ARG A 93 -4.71 -2.38 20.10
CA ARG A 93 -5.30 -3.67 19.72
C ARG A 93 -4.27 -4.63 19.15
N ILE A 94 -3.28 -4.11 18.41
CA ILE A 94 -2.15 -4.89 17.91
C ILE A 94 -1.33 -5.43 19.10
N ASP A 95 -1.00 -4.57 20.06
CA ASP A 95 -0.22 -4.96 21.22
C ASP A 95 -0.97 -5.95 22.14
N ALA A 96 -2.29 -5.89 22.19
CA ALA A 96 -3.15 -6.79 22.98
C ALA A 96 -3.42 -8.15 22.30
N SER A 97 -2.99 -8.36 21.05
CA SER A 97 -3.21 -9.62 20.35
C SER A 97 -2.39 -10.76 21.00
N ASP A 98 -3.07 -11.87 21.28
CA ASP A 98 -2.51 -13.11 21.83
C ASP A 98 -2.04 -14.11 20.77
N VAL A 99 -1.95 -13.67 19.51
CA VAL A 99 -1.67 -14.56 18.36
C VAL A 99 -0.38 -15.36 18.51
N LEU A 100 0.65 -14.79 19.12
CA LEU A 100 1.92 -15.51 19.37
C LEU A 100 1.68 -16.71 20.31
N GLU A 101 0.94 -16.51 21.38
CA GLU A 101 0.60 -17.56 22.33
C GLU A 101 -0.27 -18.64 21.67
N ARG A 102 -1.33 -18.23 20.96
CA ARG A 102 -2.23 -19.15 20.23
C ARG A 102 -1.50 -20.03 19.21
N LEU A 103 -0.43 -19.51 18.60
CA LEU A 103 0.37 -20.25 17.61
C LEU A 103 1.60 -20.91 18.21
N GLY A 104 1.88 -20.76 19.51
CA GLY A 104 3.07 -21.29 20.16
C GLY A 104 4.38 -20.71 19.63
N LEU A 105 4.36 -19.43 19.22
CA LEU A 105 5.52 -18.74 18.65
C LEU A 105 6.21 -17.85 19.69
N SER A 106 7.55 -17.87 19.68
CA SER A 106 8.36 -16.94 20.46
C SER A 106 8.82 -15.75 19.62
N ALA A 107 8.80 -14.57 20.20
CA ALA A 107 9.26 -13.37 19.49
C ALA A 107 10.75 -13.47 19.10
N GLY A 108 11.01 -13.23 17.84
CA GLY A 108 12.34 -13.33 17.26
C GLY A 108 12.76 -14.72 16.81
N GLU A 109 11.91 -15.73 16.96
CA GLU A 109 12.23 -17.13 16.68
C GLU A 109 11.40 -17.71 15.53
N TYR A 110 10.86 -16.88 14.64
CA TYR A 110 10.17 -17.32 13.42
C TYR A 110 10.29 -16.26 12.31
N PHE A 111 10.14 -16.71 11.08
CA PHE A 111 9.95 -15.84 9.92
C PHE A 111 8.47 -15.73 9.59
N LEU A 112 8.02 -14.53 9.19
CA LEU A 112 6.68 -14.32 8.65
C LEU A 112 6.76 -14.03 7.17
N VAL A 113 5.90 -14.69 6.39
CA VAL A 113 5.86 -14.52 4.93
C VAL A 113 4.45 -14.15 4.48
N SER A 114 4.36 -13.21 3.55
CA SER A 114 3.13 -12.90 2.81
C SER A 114 3.48 -12.63 1.35
N ALA A 115 3.09 -13.55 0.48
CA ALA A 115 3.31 -13.43 -0.96
C ALA A 115 2.03 -13.83 -1.71
N HIS A 116 1.49 -12.89 -2.50
CA HIS A 116 0.19 -13.06 -3.15
C HIS A 116 0.06 -12.29 -4.47
N ARG A 117 1.08 -11.55 -4.87
CA ARG A 117 1.04 -10.80 -6.13
C ARG A 117 1.03 -11.75 -7.33
N GLU A 118 0.29 -11.34 -8.37
CA GLU A 118 0.11 -12.12 -9.60
C GLU A 118 1.45 -12.50 -10.21
N GLU A 119 2.36 -11.54 -10.29
CA GLU A 119 3.69 -11.73 -10.84
C GLU A 119 4.51 -12.82 -10.11
N ASN A 120 4.26 -13.03 -8.82
CA ASN A 120 5.00 -14.02 -8.01
C ASN A 120 4.33 -15.40 -7.94
N VAL A 121 3.00 -15.46 -7.97
CA VAL A 121 2.28 -16.71 -7.67
C VAL A 121 1.54 -17.32 -8.86
N ASP A 122 1.24 -16.56 -9.91
CA ASP A 122 0.46 -17.06 -11.04
C ASP A 122 1.30 -17.89 -12.02
N SER A 123 2.60 -17.62 -12.13
CA SER A 123 3.54 -18.44 -12.88
C SER A 123 4.04 -19.61 -12.03
N PRO A 124 3.89 -20.88 -12.47
CA PRO A 124 4.45 -22.03 -11.74
C PRO A 124 5.95 -21.90 -11.47
N ALA A 125 6.71 -21.36 -12.43
CA ALA A 125 8.15 -21.15 -12.27
C ALA A 125 8.47 -20.13 -11.16
N ARG A 126 7.76 -19.00 -11.12
CA ARG A 126 7.96 -18.01 -10.07
C ARG A 126 7.47 -18.49 -8.71
N LEU A 127 6.36 -19.23 -8.66
CA LEU A 127 5.91 -19.86 -7.43
C LEU A 127 6.96 -20.85 -6.90
N GLN A 128 7.61 -21.63 -7.77
CA GLN A 128 8.71 -22.51 -7.36
C GLN A 128 9.90 -21.71 -6.83
N MET A 129 10.30 -20.62 -7.49
CA MET A 129 11.37 -19.73 -6.98
C MET A 129 11.03 -19.17 -5.59
N LEU A 130 9.77 -18.79 -5.36
CA LEU A 130 9.32 -18.37 -4.03
C LEU A 130 9.51 -19.49 -2.99
N LEU A 131 9.10 -20.71 -3.31
CA LEU A 131 9.26 -21.86 -2.42
C LEU A 131 10.74 -22.17 -2.15
N ASP A 132 11.60 -22.08 -3.17
CA ASP A 132 13.04 -22.26 -3.04
C ASP A 132 13.67 -21.19 -2.11
N CYS A 133 13.19 -19.94 -2.19
CA CYS A 133 13.58 -18.88 -1.25
C CYS A 133 13.22 -19.25 0.21
N LEU A 134 11.99 -19.76 0.43
CA LEU A 134 11.54 -20.14 1.78
C LEU A 134 12.36 -21.30 2.33
N VAL A 135 12.64 -22.31 1.50
CA VAL A 135 13.49 -23.44 1.89
C VAL A 135 14.90 -22.96 2.24
N ALA A 136 15.51 -22.12 1.41
CA ALA A 136 16.85 -21.57 1.67
C ALA A 136 16.92 -20.77 3.00
N VAL A 137 15.91 -19.96 3.29
CA VAL A 137 15.79 -19.24 4.58
C VAL A 137 15.63 -20.23 5.73
N LYS A 138 14.76 -21.25 5.59
CA LYS A 138 14.57 -22.29 6.61
C LYS A 138 15.86 -23.06 6.90
N ASP A 139 16.58 -23.45 5.87
CA ASP A 139 17.84 -24.22 5.98
C ASP A 139 18.93 -23.40 6.66
N ARG A 140 19.00 -22.11 6.36
CA ARG A 140 20.03 -21.20 6.90
C ARG A 140 19.89 -20.92 8.40
N TRP A 141 18.66 -20.73 8.91
CA TRP A 141 18.43 -20.33 10.30
C TRP A 141 17.77 -21.40 11.17
N SER A 142 17.22 -22.45 10.57
CA SER A 142 16.46 -23.51 11.27
C SER A 142 15.28 -23.00 12.11
N LEU A 143 14.79 -21.78 11.84
CA LEU A 143 13.61 -21.23 12.45
C LEU A 143 12.34 -21.58 11.67
N PRO A 144 11.17 -21.75 12.32
CA PRO A 144 9.92 -21.97 11.61
C PRO A 144 9.56 -20.79 10.72
N ILE A 145 8.93 -21.09 9.58
CA ILE A 145 8.39 -20.09 8.65
C ILE A 145 6.87 -20.16 8.69
N LEU A 146 6.23 -19.05 9.05
CA LEU A 146 4.78 -18.90 9.00
C LEU A 146 4.39 -18.10 7.76
N VAL A 147 3.64 -18.73 6.85
CA VAL A 147 3.12 -18.06 5.65
C VAL A 147 1.67 -17.68 5.86
N SER A 148 1.36 -16.39 5.83
CA SER A 148 -0.02 -15.89 5.75
C SER A 148 -0.48 -16.07 4.30
N THR A 149 -1.23 -17.14 4.05
CA THR A 149 -1.47 -17.63 2.70
C THR A 149 -2.77 -17.05 2.14
N HIS A 150 -2.63 -16.11 1.21
CA HIS A 150 -3.78 -15.56 0.50
C HIS A 150 -4.52 -16.67 -0.30
N PRO A 151 -5.86 -16.63 -0.47
CA PRO A 151 -6.61 -17.63 -1.22
C PRO A 151 -6.08 -17.90 -2.64
N ARG A 152 -5.58 -16.86 -3.34
CA ARG A 152 -4.92 -17.02 -4.66
C ARG A 152 -3.71 -17.92 -4.55
N THR A 153 -2.80 -17.64 -3.62
CA THR A 153 -1.57 -18.42 -3.40
C THR A 153 -1.90 -19.86 -3.03
N ARG A 154 -2.86 -20.07 -2.13
CA ARG A 154 -3.33 -21.42 -1.75
C ARG A 154 -3.80 -22.21 -2.97
N LYS A 155 -4.67 -21.59 -3.80
CA LYS A 155 -5.17 -22.23 -5.03
C LYS A 155 -4.04 -22.62 -5.99
N ARG A 156 -2.98 -21.80 -6.09
CA ARG A 156 -1.83 -22.11 -6.95
C ARG A 156 -0.96 -23.22 -6.38
N LEU A 157 -0.76 -23.25 -5.06
CA LEU A 157 -0.04 -24.33 -4.38
C LEU A 157 -0.76 -25.67 -4.55
N GLU A 158 -2.07 -25.72 -4.33
CA GLU A 158 -2.91 -26.90 -4.49
C GLU A 158 -2.96 -27.44 -5.95
N ALA A 159 -2.65 -26.60 -6.92
CA ALA A 159 -2.57 -27.00 -8.33
C ALA A 159 -1.21 -27.58 -8.74
N LEU A 160 -0.20 -27.53 -7.86
CA LEU A 160 1.10 -28.14 -8.12
C LEU A 160 1.00 -29.66 -7.98
N PRO A 161 1.60 -30.46 -8.90
CA PRO A 161 1.65 -31.92 -8.77
C PRO A 161 2.35 -32.31 -7.47
N ASP A 162 1.78 -33.28 -6.75
CA ASP A 162 2.34 -33.89 -5.53
C ASP A 162 2.75 -32.86 -4.45
N TRP A 163 2.04 -31.71 -4.39
CA TRP A 163 2.33 -30.64 -3.46
C TRP A 163 2.24 -31.10 -1.99
N THR A 164 3.33 -30.92 -1.28
CA THR A 164 3.38 -31.02 0.18
C THR A 164 4.17 -29.86 0.74
N ALA A 165 3.72 -29.28 1.86
CA ALA A 165 4.47 -28.21 2.51
C ALA A 165 5.84 -28.74 2.98
N PRO A 166 6.94 -28.02 2.70
CA PRO A 166 8.25 -28.40 3.24
C PRO A 166 8.24 -28.37 4.77
N ASP A 167 9.04 -29.24 5.38
CA ASP A 167 9.12 -29.32 6.85
C ASP A 167 9.52 -27.98 7.49
N GLY A 168 8.79 -27.61 8.55
CA GLY A 168 9.01 -26.34 9.25
C GLY A 168 8.49 -25.09 8.52
N ILE A 169 7.75 -25.25 7.42
CA ILE A 169 7.04 -24.15 6.73
C ILE A 169 5.53 -24.38 6.84
N VAL A 170 4.83 -23.48 7.52
CA VAL A 170 3.40 -23.59 7.78
C VAL A 170 2.62 -22.58 6.93
N PHE A 171 1.80 -23.08 6.02
CA PHE A 171 0.89 -22.27 5.19
C PHE A 171 -0.45 -22.09 5.92
N HIS A 172 -0.53 -21.03 6.72
CA HIS A 172 -1.70 -20.69 7.50
C HIS A 172 -2.74 -19.90 6.67
N GLU A 173 -4.00 -19.90 7.08
CA GLU A 173 -4.99 -18.98 6.51
C GLU A 173 -4.62 -17.51 6.78
N PRO A 174 -5.15 -16.56 5.97
CA PRO A 174 -4.85 -15.15 6.17
C PRO A 174 -5.22 -14.69 7.59
N PHE A 175 -4.32 -13.95 8.21
CA PHE A 175 -4.57 -13.34 9.51
C PHE A 175 -5.35 -12.03 9.38
N GLY A 176 -6.16 -11.72 10.38
CA GLY A 176 -6.75 -10.39 10.51
C GLY A 176 -5.70 -9.32 10.80
N PHE A 177 -6.04 -8.05 10.54
CA PHE A 177 -5.11 -6.91 10.60
C PHE A 177 -4.32 -6.83 11.92
N HIS A 178 -4.97 -6.99 13.08
CA HIS A 178 -4.30 -6.87 14.37
C HIS A 178 -3.32 -8.01 14.62
N ASP A 179 -3.74 -9.24 14.35
CA ASP A 179 -2.90 -10.44 14.51
C ASP A 179 -1.72 -10.41 13.54
N TYR A 180 -1.97 -10.02 12.28
CA TYR A 180 -0.90 -9.94 11.28
C TYR A 180 0.18 -8.92 11.69
N ASN A 181 -0.22 -7.71 12.10
CA ASN A 181 0.73 -6.70 12.58
C ASN A 181 1.46 -7.14 13.86
N ARG A 182 0.79 -7.88 14.76
CA ARG A 182 1.44 -8.44 15.94
C ARG A 182 2.49 -9.48 15.56
N LEU A 183 2.18 -10.33 14.58
CA LEU A 183 3.13 -11.29 14.02
C LEU A 183 4.32 -10.60 13.34
N GLN A 184 4.09 -9.52 12.58
CA GLN A 184 5.18 -8.73 11.99
C GLN A 184 6.14 -8.18 13.05
N LEU A 185 5.60 -7.60 14.13
CA LEU A 185 6.40 -7.06 15.25
C LEU A 185 7.22 -8.14 15.97
N GLY A 186 6.69 -9.38 16.03
CA GLY A 186 7.33 -10.52 16.69
C GLY A 186 8.30 -11.29 15.79
N ALA A 187 8.27 -11.12 14.49
CA ALA A 187 9.07 -11.92 13.56
C ALA A 187 10.59 -11.64 13.67
N ALA A 188 11.39 -12.64 13.38
CA ALA A 188 12.82 -12.48 13.15
C ALA A 188 13.11 -11.58 11.95
N CYS A 189 12.40 -11.86 10.85
CA CYS A 189 12.31 -11.01 9.68
C CYS A 189 10.98 -11.30 8.96
N VAL A 190 10.43 -10.29 8.30
CA VAL A 190 9.23 -10.42 7.44
C VAL A 190 9.66 -10.41 5.98
N LEU A 191 9.19 -11.40 5.21
CA LEU A 191 9.40 -11.48 3.77
C LEU A 191 8.05 -11.25 3.08
N SER A 192 7.93 -10.20 2.26
CA SER A 192 6.62 -9.87 1.69
C SER A 192 6.72 -9.25 0.29
N ASP A 193 5.71 -9.52 -0.55
CA ASP A 193 5.52 -8.81 -1.82
C ASP A 193 4.44 -7.72 -1.76
N SER A 194 3.91 -7.45 -0.55
CA SER A 194 2.92 -6.38 -0.35
C SER A 194 3.56 -5.00 -0.61
N GLY A 195 2.81 -4.10 -1.27
CA GLY A 195 3.24 -2.71 -1.44
C GLY A 195 3.39 -1.94 -0.12
N THR A 196 2.63 -2.31 0.92
CA THR A 196 2.64 -1.62 2.22
C THR A 196 3.77 -2.06 3.15
N ILE A 197 4.50 -3.13 2.82
CA ILE A 197 5.56 -3.65 3.71
C ILE A 197 6.62 -2.60 4.03
N ALA A 198 6.95 -1.75 3.06
CA ALA A 198 7.92 -0.67 3.22
C ALA A 198 7.47 0.37 4.27
N GLU A 199 6.18 0.71 4.27
CA GLU A 199 5.58 1.62 5.24
C GLU A 199 5.47 0.96 6.62
N GLU A 200 4.88 -0.23 6.68
CA GLU A 200 4.67 -0.98 7.92
C GLU A 200 5.99 -1.25 8.65
N SER A 201 7.01 -1.76 7.94
CA SER A 201 8.29 -2.12 8.53
C SER A 201 9.05 -0.91 9.08
N THR A 202 9.08 0.20 8.33
CA THR A 202 9.79 1.40 8.76
C THR A 202 9.06 2.11 9.90
N ILE A 203 7.73 2.23 9.85
CA ILE A 203 6.92 2.88 10.88
C ILE A 203 6.93 2.07 12.19
N LEU A 204 6.72 0.76 12.13
CA LEU A 204 6.66 -0.13 13.30
C LEU A 204 8.04 -0.59 13.77
N GLY A 205 9.07 -0.53 12.92
CA GLY A 205 10.44 -0.84 13.25
C GLY A 205 10.77 -2.34 13.30
N PHE A 206 10.06 -3.18 12.56
CA PHE A 206 10.40 -4.60 12.45
C PHE A 206 11.28 -4.86 11.20
N PRO A 207 12.15 -5.88 11.24
CA PRO A 207 12.99 -6.25 10.10
C PRO A 207 12.17 -6.80 8.95
N ALA A 208 12.37 -6.28 7.74
CA ALA A 208 11.66 -6.78 6.55
C ALA A 208 12.50 -6.70 5.28
N ILE A 209 12.19 -7.56 4.33
CA ILE A 209 12.64 -7.49 2.94
C ILE A 209 11.44 -7.58 2.01
N THR A 210 11.57 -7.05 0.79
CA THR A 210 10.52 -7.17 -0.22
C THR A 210 10.92 -8.12 -1.34
N LEU A 211 10.04 -9.13 -1.59
CA LEU A 211 10.19 -10.17 -2.60
C LEU A 211 9.67 -9.70 -3.96
N ARG A 212 10.10 -8.53 -4.41
CA ARG A 212 9.63 -7.90 -5.65
C ARG A 212 10.79 -7.55 -6.56
N ASP A 213 10.53 -7.54 -7.88
CA ASP A 213 11.50 -7.07 -8.89
C ASP A 213 11.37 -5.56 -9.15
N SER A 214 10.20 -4.98 -8.82
CA SER A 214 9.93 -3.54 -8.96
C SER A 214 9.07 -3.04 -7.80
N THR A 215 9.13 -1.74 -7.49
CA THR A 215 8.35 -1.12 -6.43
C THR A 215 7.83 0.25 -6.83
N GLU A 216 6.61 0.54 -6.43
CA GLU A 216 6.00 1.87 -6.55
C GLU A 216 6.34 2.79 -5.38
N ARG A 217 7.13 2.33 -4.40
CA ARG A 217 7.48 3.05 -3.16
C ARG A 217 8.99 3.12 -2.94
N PRO A 218 9.72 3.86 -3.79
CA PRO A 218 11.18 3.92 -3.75
C PRO A 218 11.73 4.63 -2.50
N GLU A 219 10.93 5.43 -1.81
CA GLU A 219 11.34 6.23 -0.66
C GLU A 219 11.89 5.39 0.50
N ALA A 220 11.41 4.16 0.67
CA ALA A 220 11.95 3.25 1.68
C ALA A 220 13.30 2.62 1.26
N LEU A 221 13.58 2.54 -0.05
CA LEU A 221 14.89 2.18 -0.55
C LEU A 221 15.89 3.33 -0.33
N ASP A 222 15.47 4.58 -0.57
CA ASP A 222 16.31 5.77 -0.37
C ASP A 222 16.82 5.89 1.07
N THR A 223 15.99 5.56 2.06
CA THR A 223 16.38 5.58 3.47
C THR A 223 17.10 4.31 3.93
N GLY A 224 17.15 3.27 3.09
CA GLY A 224 17.68 1.95 3.49
C GLY A 224 16.75 1.22 4.47
N GLY A 225 15.50 1.60 4.54
CA GLY A 225 14.47 0.98 5.40
C GLY A 225 13.99 -0.38 4.91
N THR A 226 14.22 -0.70 3.64
CA THR A 226 13.83 -1.97 3.02
C THR A 226 14.88 -2.41 2.01
N ILE A 227 15.08 -3.72 1.87
CA ILE A 227 15.90 -4.33 0.82
C ILE A 227 14.97 -5.05 -0.14
N MET A 228 15.12 -4.81 -1.44
CA MET A 228 14.37 -5.46 -2.51
C MET A 228 15.23 -6.53 -3.16
N THR A 229 14.74 -7.79 -3.22
CA THR A 229 15.54 -8.95 -3.65
C THR A 229 15.00 -9.68 -4.88
N GLY A 230 13.72 -9.46 -5.23
CA GLY A 230 13.06 -10.41 -6.13
C GLY A 230 12.95 -11.80 -5.50
N LEU A 231 13.00 -12.83 -6.33
CA LEU A 231 12.87 -14.26 -5.94
C LEU A 231 14.15 -15.07 -6.22
N ASP A 232 15.33 -14.45 -6.08
CA ASP A 232 16.58 -15.20 -6.06
C ASP A 232 16.89 -15.66 -4.63
N ALA A 233 17.00 -16.98 -4.40
CA ALA A 233 17.17 -17.53 -3.06
C ALA A 233 18.47 -17.07 -2.36
N ARG A 234 19.54 -16.80 -3.11
CA ARG A 234 20.81 -16.31 -2.58
C ARG A 234 20.67 -14.85 -2.13
N ASP A 235 20.10 -14.02 -2.99
CA ASP A 235 19.88 -12.60 -2.67
C ASP A 235 18.94 -12.45 -1.48
N VAL A 236 17.90 -13.28 -1.38
CA VAL A 236 17.00 -13.33 -0.22
C VAL A 236 17.75 -13.68 1.06
N VAL A 237 18.58 -14.72 1.05
CA VAL A 237 19.37 -15.12 2.23
C VAL A 237 20.38 -14.03 2.62
N GLU A 238 21.06 -13.41 1.67
CA GLU A 238 22.00 -12.30 1.93
C GLU A 238 21.28 -11.09 2.53
N ALA A 239 20.12 -10.70 1.95
CA ALA A 239 19.32 -9.58 2.47
C ALA A 239 18.80 -9.85 3.89
N VAL A 240 18.26 -11.03 4.15
CA VAL A 240 17.83 -11.44 5.50
C VAL A 240 19.00 -11.40 6.47
N THR A 241 20.19 -11.87 6.09
CA THR A 241 21.40 -11.82 6.91
C THR A 241 21.71 -10.37 7.28
N ALA A 242 21.79 -9.47 6.30
CA ALA A 242 22.11 -8.06 6.53
C ALA A 242 21.11 -7.35 7.44
N VAL A 243 19.82 -7.68 7.32
CA VAL A 243 18.75 -7.11 8.16
C VAL A 243 18.79 -7.68 9.59
N MET A 244 19.08 -8.97 9.75
CA MET A 244 19.13 -9.62 11.07
C MET A 244 20.38 -9.24 11.86
N GLU A 245 21.54 -9.04 11.23
CA GLU A 245 22.76 -8.60 11.89
C GLU A 245 22.60 -7.22 12.54
N ARG A 246 21.83 -6.32 11.93
CA ARG A 246 21.53 -4.99 12.48
C ARG A 246 20.50 -5.00 13.61
N ARG A 247 19.87 -6.15 13.88
CA ARG A 247 18.73 -6.27 14.81
C ARG A 247 19.09 -5.90 16.25
N GLY A 248 20.32 -6.11 16.69
CA GLY A 248 20.76 -5.94 18.10
C GLY A 248 21.10 -4.50 18.50
N ASP A 249 21.54 -3.66 17.56
CA ASP A 249 22.28 -2.43 17.85
C ASP A 249 21.49 -1.12 17.66
N GLN A 250 20.27 -1.18 17.19
CA GLN A 250 19.50 0.02 16.82
C GLN A 250 18.19 0.15 17.62
N PRO A 251 17.81 1.39 18.03
CA PRO A 251 16.51 1.65 18.62
C PRO A 251 15.39 1.31 17.62
N ARG A 252 14.25 0.84 18.13
CA ARG A 252 13.10 0.50 17.29
C ARG A 252 11.88 1.36 17.62
N PRO A 253 11.23 1.97 16.63
CA PRO A 253 11.70 2.11 15.23
C PRO A 253 12.97 2.99 15.14
N ASN A 254 13.81 2.72 14.14
CA ASN A 254 14.94 3.58 13.83
C ASN A 254 14.44 4.76 12.98
N LEU A 255 14.40 5.94 13.57
CA LEU A 255 13.89 7.14 12.91
C LEU A 255 14.65 7.51 11.63
N ALA A 256 15.94 7.16 11.51
CA ALA A 256 16.71 7.45 10.31
C ALA A 256 16.25 6.62 9.08
N LEU A 257 15.61 5.47 9.32
CA LEU A 257 15.10 4.60 8.26
C LEU A 257 13.66 4.92 7.84
N ILE A 258 12.97 5.78 8.59
CA ILE A 258 11.59 6.17 8.25
C ILE A 258 11.64 7.35 7.28
N PRO A 259 11.14 7.22 6.05
CA PRO A 259 10.98 8.34 5.14
C PRO A 259 10.21 9.50 5.81
N ASP A 260 10.58 10.75 5.53
CA ASP A 260 9.95 11.91 6.16
C ASP A 260 8.43 11.95 5.91
N ASP A 261 8.01 11.57 4.71
CA ASP A 261 6.60 11.53 4.34
C ASP A 261 5.78 10.48 5.12
N TYR A 262 6.44 9.41 5.62
CA TYR A 262 5.81 8.40 6.47
C TYR A 262 5.72 8.82 7.95
N ARG A 263 6.33 9.93 8.34
CA ARG A 263 6.21 10.51 9.69
C ARG A 263 5.01 11.41 9.86
N ILE A 264 4.30 11.72 8.78
CA ILE A 264 3.11 12.57 8.80
C ILE A 264 1.99 11.85 9.55
N THR A 265 1.39 12.53 10.54
CA THR A 265 0.40 11.95 11.46
C THR A 265 -1.01 12.54 11.28
N ASN A 266 -1.23 13.37 10.26
CA ASN A 266 -2.50 14.04 10.02
C ASN A 266 -2.95 14.00 8.55
N THR A 267 -2.67 12.90 7.88
CA THR A 267 -3.01 12.66 6.45
C THR A 267 -4.51 12.81 6.19
N SER A 268 -5.34 12.17 7.04
CA SER A 268 -6.80 12.22 6.92
C SER A 268 -7.32 13.65 7.07
N GLU A 269 -6.80 14.41 8.04
CA GLU A 269 -7.18 15.80 8.24
C GLU A 269 -6.78 16.69 7.05
N ARG A 270 -5.57 16.51 6.50
CA ARG A 270 -5.13 17.22 5.29
C ARG A 270 -6.06 16.94 4.12
N ALA A 271 -6.39 15.66 3.86
CA ALA A 271 -7.29 15.25 2.79
C ALA A 271 -8.68 15.87 2.96
N VAL A 272 -9.30 15.73 4.13
CA VAL A 272 -10.65 16.26 4.41
C VAL A 272 -10.69 17.79 4.26
N ARG A 273 -9.75 18.50 4.87
CA ARG A 273 -9.70 19.98 4.79
C ARG A 273 -9.51 20.45 3.35
N PHE A 274 -8.70 19.76 2.56
CA PHE A 274 -8.49 20.10 1.17
C PHE A 274 -9.76 19.86 0.34
N ILE A 275 -10.43 18.70 0.50
CA ILE A 275 -11.70 18.40 -0.15
C ILE A 275 -12.75 19.48 0.20
N MET A 276 -12.90 19.83 1.48
CA MET A 276 -13.83 20.88 1.92
C MET A 276 -13.52 22.23 1.30
N SER A 277 -12.25 22.53 1.08
CA SER A 277 -11.81 23.81 0.50
C SER A 277 -12.05 23.90 -1.00
N THR A 278 -12.09 22.77 -1.72
CA THR A 278 -12.04 22.75 -3.19
C THR A 278 -13.28 22.16 -3.85
N ALA A 279 -14.00 21.22 -3.22
CA ALA A 279 -15.10 20.48 -3.85
C ALA A 279 -16.22 21.38 -4.41
N ARG A 280 -16.59 22.44 -3.68
CA ARG A 280 -17.61 23.41 -4.12
C ARG A 280 -17.06 24.49 -5.04
N ARG A 281 -15.74 24.54 -5.27
CA ARG A 281 -15.01 25.53 -6.05
C ARG A 281 -14.22 24.92 -7.20
N ASP A 282 -14.46 23.65 -7.53
CA ASP A 282 -13.73 22.94 -8.58
C ASP A 282 -13.85 23.64 -9.94
N HIS A 283 -15.00 24.22 -10.25
CA HIS A 283 -15.24 25.02 -11.46
C HIS A 283 -14.29 26.25 -11.52
N VAL A 284 -14.04 26.92 -10.38
CA VAL A 284 -13.08 28.04 -10.30
C VAL A 284 -11.66 27.52 -10.54
N TRP A 285 -11.31 26.38 -9.95
CA TRP A 285 -9.99 25.77 -10.10
C TRP A 285 -9.75 25.24 -11.52
N SER A 286 -10.81 24.77 -12.18
CA SER A 286 -10.76 24.29 -13.55
C SER A 286 -10.89 25.41 -14.59
N GLY A 287 -11.09 26.66 -14.18
CA GLY A 287 -11.27 27.81 -15.09
C GLY A 287 -12.56 27.73 -15.90
N ILE A 288 -13.55 26.98 -15.44
CA ILE A 288 -14.84 26.88 -16.09
C ILE A 288 -15.63 28.16 -15.82
N ARG A 289 -16.08 28.81 -16.89
CA ARG A 289 -16.92 30.02 -16.83
C ARG A 289 -18.32 29.73 -17.31
N ASP A 290 -19.30 30.41 -16.78
CA ASP A 290 -20.64 30.41 -17.33
C ASP A 290 -20.75 31.28 -18.61
N GLN A 291 -21.91 31.25 -19.26
CA GLN A 291 -22.11 32.02 -20.50
C GLN A 291 -22.08 33.54 -20.27
N SER A 292 -22.20 34.02 -19.03
CA SER A 292 -22.11 35.43 -18.68
C SER A 292 -20.67 35.91 -18.45
N GLY A 293 -19.69 34.98 -18.49
CA GLY A 293 -18.30 35.28 -18.24
C GLY A 293 -17.92 35.36 -16.77
N ALA A 294 -18.86 35.20 -15.85
CA ALA A 294 -18.62 35.03 -14.43
C ALA A 294 -18.16 33.60 -14.14
N LEU A 295 -17.40 33.40 -13.06
CA LEU A 295 -17.07 32.08 -12.57
C LEU A 295 -18.37 31.41 -12.11
N GLY A 296 -18.83 30.37 -12.82
CA GLY A 296 -20.11 29.73 -12.58
C GLY A 296 -20.29 29.30 -11.13
N SER A 297 -21.40 29.71 -10.51
CA SER A 297 -21.87 29.07 -9.29
C SER A 297 -22.64 27.80 -9.69
N ARG A 298 -22.39 26.68 -9.02
CA ARG A 298 -23.30 25.54 -9.16
C ARG A 298 -24.67 25.97 -8.68
N CYS A 299 -25.68 25.96 -9.56
CA CYS A 299 -27.05 26.06 -9.12
C CYS A 299 -27.33 24.89 -8.16
N ASP A 300 -27.81 25.18 -6.97
CA ASP A 300 -28.40 24.20 -6.07
C ASP A 300 -29.62 23.60 -6.77
N ALA A 301 -29.44 22.48 -7.45
CA ALA A 301 -30.52 21.67 -7.97
C ALA A 301 -31.11 20.87 -6.81
N GLY A 302 -32.04 21.46 -6.10
CA GLY A 302 -32.79 20.71 -5.11
C GLY A 302 -33.38 21.56 -3.99
N THR A 303 -34.48 22.20 -4.21
CA THR A 303 -35.67 22.26 -3.36
C THR A 303 -36.64 23.32 -3.94
N GLU A 304 -37.34 22.99 -5.01
CA GLU A 304 -38.68 23.55 -5.21
C GLU A 304 -39.68 22.40 -5.13
N GLY A 305 -40.05 22.13 -3.89
CA GLY A 305 -41.22 21.33 -3.58
C GLY A 305 -42.47 22.16 -3.68
N ALA A 306 -43.36 21.68 -4.45
CA ALA A 306 -44.83 21.81 -4.37
C ALA A 306 -45.37 22.95 -3.52
N ALA A 307 -45.92 23.95 -4.18
CA ALA A 307 -47.01 24.78 -3.64
C ALA A 307 -48.07 24.99 -4.72
N GLY A 308 -49.15 24.25 -4.57
CA GLY A 308 -50.53 24.62 -4.69
C GLY A 308 -50.99 25.28 -5.99
N CYS A 309 -51.59 24.49 -6.88
CA CYS A 309 -52.56 24.97 -7.80
C CYS A 309 -53.96 24.83 -7.12
N THR A 310 -54.54 25.93 -6.69
CA THR A 310 -55.99 26.05 -6.45
C THR A 310 -56.48 27.37 -7.03
N SER A 311 -57.42 27.23 -7.88
CA SER A 311 -58.46 28.04 -8.53
C SER A 311 -58.19 28.41 -9.95
#